data_75070582ba7a5fcc31686d9c0adefb66
#
_entry.id   75070582ba7a5fcc31686d9c0adefb66
#
_cell.length_a   1.000
_cell.length_b   1.000
_cell.length_c   1.000
_cell.angle_alpha   90.00
_cell.angle_beta   90.00
_cell.angle_gamma   90.00
#
_symmetry.space_group_name_H-M   'P 1'
#
loop_
_entity.id
_entity.type
_entity.pdbx_description
1 polymer ?
#
loop_
_entity_poly.entity_id
_entity_poly.type
_entity_poly.pdbx_seq_one_letter_code
_entity_poly.pdbx_strand_id
1 'polypeptide(L)'
;ISRQRYWGPPIPIVYCDACGTVRVPDEALPVLLPQTERFRPLGTGESPLASVPEFVQTTCPRCGGPARRETDVSDNFLDSAWYYLRYTSTEYDDRPWSDERLRRWLPVAQYTGGVEHSTLHHLYARFLWKALRDLGHLPAELGGEPFGRLRLHGVILSEGQRMSKSRGRVVNPDEYIARYGADVLRLYLLF
;
A
#
# COMPACT_ATOMS: atom_id res chain seq x y z
N ILE A 1 3.71 5.34 -8.12
CA ILE A 1 5.04 5.03 -8.70
C ILE A 1 5.08 3.54 -8.98
N SER A 2 5.41 3.14 -10.22
CA SER A 2 5.58 1.74 -10.60
C SER A 2 6.91 1.18 -10.07
N ARG A 3 6.97 -0.13 -9.83
CA ARG A 3 8.14 -0.82 -9.29
C ARG A 3 8.38 -2.13 -10.02
N GLN A 4 9.64 -2.40 -10.30
CA GLN A 4 10.15 -3.65 -10.86
C GLN A 4 10.34 -4.67 -9.72
N ARG A 5 9.24 -5.06 -9.09
CA ARG A 5 9.16 -6.03 -8.00
C ARG A 5 8.03 -7.01 -8.25
N TYR A 6 8.12 -8.19 -7.65
CA TYR A 6 7.01 -9.13 -7.67
C TYR A 6 5.86 -8.65 -6.77
N TRP A 7 6.19 -8.21 -5.54
CA TRP A 7 5.20 -7.80 -4.56
C TRP A 7 4.73 -6.35 -4.76
N GLY A 8 3.44 -6.20 -4.93
CA GLY A 8 2.73 -4.93 -5.02
C GLY A 8 1.41 -5.09 -5.79
N PRO A 9 0.54 -4.07 -5.81
CA PRO A 9 -0.70 -4.11 -6.60
C PRO A 9 -0.37 -4.12 -8.09
N PRO A 10 -0.80 -5.15 -8.84
CA PRO A 10 -0.65 -5.15 -10.30
C PRO A 10 -1.35 -3.95 -10.93
N ILE A 11 -0.70 -3.33 -11.90
CA ILE A 11 -1.27 -2.18 -12.63
C ILE A 11 -2.25 -2.73 -13.68
N PRO A 12 -3.53 -2.35 -13.67
CA PRO A 12 -4.56 -2.92 -14.52
C PRO A 12 -4.54 -2.37 -15.96
N ILE A 13 -3.40 -2.52 -16.63
CA ILE A 13 -3.16 -2.04 -17.99
C ILE A 13 -2.64 -3.17 -18.86
N VAL A 14 -3.04 -3.17 -20.13
CA VAL A 14 -2.50 -4.02 -21.18
C VAL A 14 -2.03 -3.17 -22.36
N TYR A 15 -1.03 -3.66 -23.08
CA TYR A 15 -0.45 -3.04 -24.27
C TYR A 15 -0.80 -3.87 -25.49
N CYS A 16 -1.50 -3.27 -26.43
CA CYS A 16 -1.93 -3.86 -27.70
C CYS A 16 -1.32 -3.11 -28.87
N ASP A 17 -0.75 -3.82 -29.84
CA ASP A 17 -0.12 -3.18 -31.01
C ASP A 17 -1.11 -2.37 -31.84
N ALA A 18 -2.38 -2.80 -31.91
CA ALA A 18 -3.43 -2.10 -32.67
C ALA A 18 -4.11 -0.99 -31.86
N CYS A 19 -4.25 -1.13 -30.53
CA CYS A 19 -5.07 -0.23 -29.69
C CYS A 19 -4.25 0.66 -28.77
N GLY A 20 -2.95 0.44 -28.69
CA GLY A 20 -2.06 1.12 -27.74
C GLY A 20 -2.29 0.65 -26.30
N THR A 21 -2.22 1.57 -25.34
CA THR A 21 -2.47 1.31 -23.92
C THR A 21 -3.97 1.20 -23.67
N VAL A 22 -4.40 0.08 -23.08
CA VAL A 22 -5.80 -0.21 -22.79
C VAL A 22 -5.95 -0.61 -21.33
N ARG A 23 -6.94 -0.07 -20.63
CA ARG A 23 -7.26 -0.48 -19.26
C ARG A 23 -7.88 -1.88 -19.23
N VAL A 24 -7.63 -2.63 -18.18
CA VAL A 24 -8.38 -3.85 -17.88
C VAL A 24 -9.81 -3.46 -17.52
N PRO A 25 -10.84 -4.11 -18.08
CA PRO A 25 -12.23 -3.79 -17.76
C PRO A 25 -12.58 -4.18 -16.33
N ASP A 26 -13.57 -3.51 -15.75
CA ASP A 26 -13.92 -3.63 -14.35
C ASP A 26 -14.32 -5.07 -13.97
N GLU A 27 -14.95 -5.79 -14.89
CA GLU A 27 -15.38 -7.18 -14.72
C GLU A 27 -14.21 -8.18 -14.64
N ALA A 28 -13.03 -7.77 -15.12
CA ALA A 28 -11.81 -8.58 -15.07
C ALA A 28 -10.87 -8.18 -13.93
N LEU A 29 -11.32 -7.32 -13.01
CA LEU A 29 -10.60 -6.96 -11.80
C LEU A 29 -10.97 -7.90 -10.64
N PRO A 30 -10.05 -8.11 -9.69
CA PRO A 30 -8.67 -7.60 -9.64
C PRO A 30 -7.70 -8.38 -10.54
N VAL A 31 -6.66 -7.71 -11.03
CA VAL A 31 -5.52 -8.40 -11.63
C VAL A 31 -4.71 -9.04 -10.50
N LEU A 32 -4.64 -10.36 -10.48
CA LEU A 32 -3.94 -11.10 -9.42
C LEU A 32 -2.49 -11.37 -9.81
N LEU A 33 -1.61 -11.37 -8.82
CA LEU A 33 -0.23 -11.82 -8.99
C LEU A 33 -0.22 -13.33 -9.29
N PRO A 34 0.58 -13.79 -10.27
CA PRO A 34 0.70 -15.22 -10.55
C PRO A 34 1.47 -15.92 -9.44
N GLN A 35 1.11 -17.15 -9.12
CA GLN A 35 1.95 -17.99 -8.26
C GLN A 35 3.19 -18.40 -9.06
N THR A 36 4.37 -18.01 -8.58
CA THR A 36 5.65 -18.30 -9.25
C THR A 36 6.78 -18.40 -8.23
N GLU A 37 7.76 -19.26 -8.54
CA GLU A 37 9.02 -19.30 -7.80
C GLU A 37 10.00 -18.21 -8.29
N ARG A 38 9.71 -17.56 -9.42
CA ARG A 38 10.53 -16.51 -10.05
C ARG A 38 10.17 -15.12 -9.53
N PHE A 39 10.25 -14.91 -8.22
CA PHE A 39 9.86 -13.64 -7.58
C PHE A 39 11.05 -12.72 -7.26
N ARG A 40 12.29 -13.19 -7.45
CA ARG A 40 13.49 -12.39 -7.15
C ARG A 40 13.78 -11.39 -8.26
N PRO A 41 14.20 -10.16 -7.92
CA PRO A 41 14.65 -9.19 -8.91
C PRO A 41 15.79 -9.75 -9.77
N LEU A 42 15.69 -9.57 -11.08
CA LEU A 42 16.65 -10.10 -12.04
C LEU A 42 17.92 -9.23 -12.14
N GLY A 43 17.92 -8.01 -11.61
CA GLY A 43 19.03 -7.06 -11.74
C GLY A 43 19.16 -6.41 -13.12
N THR A 44 18.24 -6.72 -14.04
CA THR A 44 18.20 -6.18 -15.42
C THR A 44 17.40 -4.88 -15.54
N GLY A 45 16.74 -4.45 -14.47
CA GLY A 45 15.77 -3.35 -14.49
C GLY A 45 14.35 -3.78 -14.88
N GLU A 46 14.16 -5.05 -15.26
CA GLU A 46 12.85 -5.62 -15.55
C GLU A 46 12.22 -6.25 -14.31
N SER A 47 10.90 -6.25 -14.29
CA SER A 47 10.11 -6.91 -13.24
C SER A 47 10.26 -8.44 -13.35
N PRO A 48 10.33 -9.17 -12.22
CA PRO A 48 10.22 -10.63 -12.22
C PRO A 48 8.96 -11.14 -12.94
N LEU A 49 7.86 -10.39 -12.94
CA LEU A 49 6.63 -10.73 -13.65
C LEU A 49 6.81 -10.81 -15.16
N ALA A 50 7.76 -10.08 -15.73
CA ALA A 50 8.10 -10.15 -17.16
C ALA A 50 8.61 -11.54 -17.58
N SER A 51 9.13 -12.33 -16.63
CA SER A 51 9.61 -13.71 -16.87
C SER A 51 8.51 -14.77 -16.76
N VAL A 52 7.24 -14.38 -16.57
CA VAL A 52 6.10 -15.29 -16.41
C VAL A 52 5.18 -15.14 -17.63
N PRO A 53 5.34 -15.96 -18.69
CA PRO A 53 4.59 -15.80 -19.93
C PRO A 53 3.06 -15.85 -19.74
N GLU A 54 2.58 -16.68 -18.81
CA GLU A 54 1.15 -16.87 -18.52
C GLU A 54 0.53 -15.61 -17.87
N PHE A 55 1.35 -14.79 -17.22
CA PHE A 55 0.92 -13.49 -16.71
C PHE A 55 1.00 -12.42 -17.79
N VAL A 56 2.09 -12.40 -18.56
CA VAL A 56 2.37 -11.35 -19.55
C VAL A 56 1.42 -11.42 -20.74
N GLN A 57 1.23 -12.63 -21.30
CA GLN A 57 0.43 -12.82 -22.50
C GLN A 57 -1.06 -12.76 -22.19
N THR A 58 -1.78 -11.91 -22.93
CA THR A 58 -3.22 -11.71 -22.71
C THR A 58 -3.89 -11.29 -24.02
N THR A 59 -5.20 -11.13 -23.99
CA THR A 59 -5.98 -10.57 -25.10
C THR A 59 -6.36 -9.12 -24.82
N CYS A 60 -6.36 -8.31 -25.86
CA CYS A 60 -6.80 -6.93 -25.77
C CYS A 60 -8.31 -6.86 -25.51
N PRO A 61 -8.78 -6.22 -24.43
CA PRO A 61 -10.21 -6.14 -24.14
C PRO A 61 -10.98 -5.25 -25.14
N ARG A 62 -10.26 -4.45 -25.95
CA ARG A 62 -10.90 -3.56 -26.94
C ARG A 62 -11.10 -4.24 -28.30
N CYS A 63 -10.10 -4.98 -28.80
CA CYS A 63 -10.15 -5.56 -30.15
C CYS A 63 -10.08 -7.09 -30.19
N GLY A 64 -9.85 -7.76 -29.05
CA GLY A 64 -9.70 -9.21 -28.96
C GLY A 64 -8.36 -9.76 -29.51
N GLY A 65 -7.50 -8.91 -30.02
CA GLY A 65 -6.19 -9.32 -30.56
C GLY A 65 -5.14 -9.59 -29.45
N PRO A 66 -3.97 -10.08 -29.83
CA PRO A 66 -2.87 -10.30 -28.88
C PRO A 66 -2.48 -9.01 -28.16
N ALA A 67 -2.19 -9.13 -26.86
CA ALA A 67 -1.76 -8.02 -26.03
C ALA A 67 -0.80 -8.51 -24.93
N ARG A 68 -0.08 -7.58 -24.32
CA ARG A 68 0.82 -7.85 -23.19
C ARG A 68 0.33 -7.09 -21.97
N ARG A 69 0.30 -7.77 -20.83
CA ARG A 69 -0.03 -7.17 -19.56
C ARG A 69 1.15 -6.31 -19.05
N GLU A 70 0.83 -5.24 -18.32
CA GLU A 70 1.82 -4.50 -17.56
C GLU A 70 2.48 -5.43 -16.52
N THR A 71 3.80 -5.39 -16.43
CA THR A 71 4.58 -6.25 -15.53
C THR A 71 5.14 -5.52 -14.32
N ASP A 72 5.10 -4.19 -14.34
CA ASP A 72 5.36 -3.41 -13.13
C ASP A 72 4.18 -3.49 -12.16
N VAL A 73 4.48 -3.37 -10.89
CA VAL A 73 3.47 -3.22 -9.84
C VAL A 73 3.50 -1.80 -9.28
N SER A 74 2.40 -1.36 -8.71
CA SER A 74 2.37 -0.10 -7.97
C SER A 74 3.16 -0.23 -6.68
N ASP A 75 3.55 0.92 -6.10
CA ASP A 75 4.20 0.94 -4.80
C ASP A 75 3.29 0.33 -3.72
N ASN A 76 3.88 -0.42 -2.81
CA ASN A 76 3.15 -1.08 -1.73
C ASN A 76 2.50 -0.09 -0.73
N PHE A 77 2.91 1.19 -0.75
CA PHE A 77 2.17 2.23 -0.01
C PHE A 77 0.79 2.50 -0.60
N LEU A 78 0.54 2.15 -1.86
CA LEU A 78 -0.79 2.26 -2.45
C LEU A 78 -1.78 1.32 -1.75
N ASP A 79 -1.40 0.07 -1.52
CA ASP A 79 -2.23 -0.91 -0.80
C ASP A 79 -2.48 -0.48 0.65
N SER A 80 -1.43 -0.07 1.35
CA SER A 80 -1.53 0.31 2.76
C SER A 80 -2.21 1.67 2.97
N ALA A 81 -2.41 2.45 1.92
CA ALA A 81 -2.88 3.83 2.04
C ALA A 81 -4.35 3.96 2.43
N TRP A 82 -5.16 2.94 2.26
CA TRP A 82 -6.61 2.96 2.50
C TRP A 82 -7.10 1.95 3.54
N TYR A 83 -6.20 1.27 4.25
CA TYR A 83 -6.54 0.23 5.22
C TYR A 83 -7.52 0.70 6.30
N TYR A 84 -7.40 1.96 6.74
CA TYR A 84 -8.29 2.56 7.76
C TYR A 84 -9.74 2.72 7.28
N LEU A 85 -9.96 2.86 5.97
CA LEU A 85 -11.29 2.80 5.37
C LEU A 85 -11.86 1.38 5.49
N ARG A 86 -11.07 0.38 5.11
CA ARG A 86 -11.48 -1.02 5.15
C ARG A 86 -11.73 -1.54 6.56
N TYR A 87 -10.98 -1.07 7.55
CA TYR A 87 -11.15 -1.47 8.94
C TYR A 87 -12.55 -1.32 9.49
N THR A 88 -13.32 -0.38 8.99
CA THR A 88 -14.69 -0.17 9.44
C THR A 88 -15.67 -1.23 8.96
N SER A 89 -15.26 -2.09 7.99
CA SER A 89 -16.19 -2.92 7.23
C SER A 89 -15.54 -4.22 6.71
N THR A 90 -14.74 -4.88 7.54
CA THR A 90 -13.94 -6.06 7.14
C THR A 90 -14.78 -7.28 6.78
N GLU A 91 -16.02 -7.36 7.23
CA GLU A 91 -16.95 -8.46 6.97
C GLU A 91 -17.63 -8.43 5.59
N TYR A 92 -17.51 -7.33 4.83
CA TYR A 92 -18.09 -7.28 3.48
C TYR A 92 -17.13 -7.85 2.44
N ASP A 93 -17.64 -8.74 1.59
CA ASP A 93 -16.90 -9.29 0.45
C ASP A 93 -17.32 -8.66 -0.89
N ASP A 94 -18.50 -8.01 -0.91
CA ASP A 94 -19.12 -7.40 -2.09
C ASP A 94 -18.79 -5.90 -2.27
N ARG A 95 -18.23 -5.28 -1.24
CA ARG A 95 -17.90 -3.85 -1.23
C ARG A 95 -16.73 -3.54 -0.30
N PRO A 96 -15.98 -2.45 -0.56
CA PRO A 96 -14.82 -2.09 0.27
C PRO A 96 -15.21 -1.57 1.66
N TRP A 97 -16.37 -0.90 1.81
CA TRP A 97 -16.86 -0.32 3.08
C TRP A 97 -18.36 -0.04 3.06
N SER A 98 -18.90 0.34 4.23
CA SER A 98 -20.21 0.90 4.42
C SER A 98 -20.11 2.41 4.63
N ASP A 99 -20.84 3.20 3.85
CA ASP A 99 -20.88 4.66 3.99
C ASP A 99 -21.37 5.12 5.35
N GLU A 100 -22.34 4.41 5.95
CA GLU A 100 -22.83 4.68 7.29
C GLU A 100 -21.71 4.58 8.33
N ARG A 101 -20.88 3.54 8.22
CA ARG A 101 -19.75 3.34 9.13
C ARG A 101 -18.64 4.36 8.88
N LEU A 102 -18.38 4.71 7.63
CA LEU A 102 -17.44 5.79 7.34
C LEU A 102 -17.87 7.10 8.01
N ARG A 103 -19.15 7.48 7.90
CA ARG A 103 -19.67 8.69 8.54
C ARG A 103 -19.51 8.68 10.06
N ARG A 104 -19.57 7.51 10.68
CA ARG A 104 -19.44 7.36 12.13
C ARG A 104 -18.00 7.40 12.62
N TRP A 105 -17.06 6.87 11.84
CA TRP A 105 -15.69 6.62 12.29
C TRP A 105 -14.66 7.56 11.68
N LEU A 106 -14.97 8.24 10.59
CA LEU A 106 -14.03 9.08 9.86
C LEU A 106 -14.47 10.56 9.84
N PRO A 107 -13.50 11.47 9.68
CA PRO A 107 -12.05 11.25 9.56
C PRO A 107 -11.44 10.69 10.85
N VAL A 108 -10.30 10.02 10.73
CA VAL A 108 -9.56 9.52 11.90
C VAL A 108 -9.19 10.67 12.81
N ALA A 109 -9.63 10.65 14.07
CA ALA A 109 -9.47 11.77 15.00
C ALA A 109 -8.00 12.11 15.27
N GLN A 110 -7.16 11.10 15.48
CA GLN A 110 -5.72 11.26 15.65
C GLN A 110 -4.97 10.09 15.00
N TYR A 111 -3.97 10.41 14.21
CA TYR A 111 -3.11 9.44 13.54
C TYR A 111 -1.67 9.63 14.00
N THR A 112 -1.07 8.56 14.54
CA THR A 112 0.26 8.62 15.14
C THR A 112 1.23 7.73 14.38
N GLY A 113 2.42 8.24 14.08
CA GLY A 113 3.45 7.49 13.37
C GLY A 113 4.80 8.19 13.31
N GLY A 114 5.75 7.55 12.63
CA GLY A 114 7.08 8.10 12.41
C GLY A 114 7.07 9.30 11.45
N VAL A 115 7.96 10.25 11.68
CA VAL A 115 8.06 11.48 10.86
C VAL A 115 8.31 11.19 9.38
N GLU A 116 9.03 10.12 9.05
CA GLU A 116 9.31 9.70 7.67
C GLU A 116 8.04 9.42 6.84
N HIS A 117 6.97 8.99 7.50
CA HIS A 117 5.71 8.71 6.83
C HIS A 117 4.95 9.95 6.37
N SER A 118 5.38 11.15 6.78
CA SER A 118 4.80 12.40 6.25
C SER A 118 4.93 12.53 4.73
N THR A 119 6.01 11.98 4.16
CA THR A 119 6.30 11.97 2.72
C THR A 119 6.13 10.58 2.08
N LEU A 120 5.76 9.58 2.85
CA LEU A 120 5.52 8.21 2.40
C LEU A 120 4.03 7.86 2.57
N HIS A 121 3.69 7.03 3.55
CA HIS A 121 2.34 6.53 3.76
C HIS A 121 1.27 7.64 3.85
N HIS A 122 1.52 8.72 4.58
CA HIS A 122 0.52 9.79 4.73
C HIS A 122 0.24 10.51 3.40
N LEU A 123 1.25 10.67 2.54
CA LEU A 123 1.07 11.27 1.22
C LEU A 123 0.14 10.41 0.36
N TYR A 124 0.37 9.08 0.32
CA TYR A 124 -0.50 8.15 -0.40
C TYR A 124 -1.91 8.12 0.18
N ALA A 125 -2.05 8.06 1.51
CA ALA A 125 -3.35 8.05 2.17
C ALA A 125 -4.18 9.30 1.85
N ARG A 126 -3.55 10.48 1.88
CA ARG A 126 -4.19 11.75 1.52
C ARG A 126 -4.54 11.80 0.04
N PHE A 127 -3.66 11.34 -0.83
CA PHE A 127 -3.92 11.27 -2.27
C PHE A 127 -5.13 10.37 -2.58
N LEU A 128 -5.13 9.14 -2.06
CA LEU A 128 -6.26 8.23 -2.27
C LEU A 128 -7.56 8.75 -1.70
N TRP A 129 -7.53 9.33 -0.50
CA TRP A 129 -8.72 9.96 0.08
C TRP A 129 -9.32 11.02 -0.85
N LYS A 130 -8.48 11.93 -1.36
CA LYS A 130 -8.92 12.99 -2.28
C LYS A 130 -9.44 12.42 -3.59
N ALA A 131 -8.73 11.46 -4.18
CA ALA A 131 -9.13 10.81 -5.42
C ALA A 131 -10.46 10.08 -5.26
N LEU A 132 -10.63 9.28 -4.21
CA LEU A 132 -11.88 8.57 -3.93
C LEU A 132 -13.05 9.53 -3.70
N ARG A 133 -12.80 10.65 -3.01
CA ARG A 133 -13.82 11.69 -2.82
C ARG A 133 -14.19 12.35 -4.15
N ASP A 134 -13.21 12.75 -4.95
CA ASP A 134 -13.44 13.44 -6.22
C ASP A 134 -14.15 12.52 -7.24
N LEU A 135 -13.95 11.20 -7.12
CA LEU A 135 -14.65 10.18 -7.89
C LEU A 135 -16.04 9.81 -7.32
N GLY A 136 -16.44 10.39 -6.19
CA GLY A 136 -17.74 10.13 -5.57
C GLY A 136 -17.83 8.82 -4.78
N HIS A 137 -16.70 8.20 -4.45
CA HIS A 137 -16.67 6.96 -3.67
C HIS A 137 -16.65 7.17 -2.15
N LEU A 138 -16.50 8.41 -1.69
CA LEU A 138 -16.58 8.75 -0.28
C LEU A 138 -17.72 9.77 -0.03
N PRO A 139 -18.41 9.67 1.12
CA PRO A 139 -19.39 10.67 1.53
C PRO A 139 -18.78 12.08 1.57
N ALA A 140 -19.40 13.04 0.88
CA ALA A 140 -18.86 14.39 0.71
C ALA A 140 -18.66 15.15 2.05
N GLU A 141 -19.49 14.85 3.03
CA GLU A 141 -19.45 15.43 4.38
C GLU A 141 -18.21 15.06 5.21
N LEU A 142 -17.46 14.04 4.82
CA LEU A 142 -16.23 13.64 5.52
C LEU A 142 -15.06 14.62 5.35
N GLY A 143 -15.21 15.60 4.47
CA GLY A 143 -14.20 16.64 4.26
C GLY A 143 -13.03 16.21 3.38
N GLY A 144 -12.01 17.07 3.30
CA GLY A 144 -10.90 16.93 2.37
C GLY A 144 -9.68 16.16 2.87
N GLU A 145 -9.66 15.76 4.15
CA GLU A 145 -8.50 15.12 4.75
C GLU A 145 -8.90 13.87 5.57
N PRO A 146 -8.14 12.76 5.47
CA PRO A 146 -8.46 11.52 6.17
C PRO A 146 -8.18 11.57 7.68
N PHE A 147 -7.30 12.47 8.11
CA PHE A 147 -6.82 12.56 9.50
C PHE A 147 -7.09 13.94 10.06
N GLY A 148 -7.79 14.02 11.20
CA GLY A 148 -8.06 15.27 11.90
C GLY A 148 -6.80 15.86 12.55
N ARG A 149 -5.90 15.00 13.05
CA ARG A 149 -4.62 15.36 13.65
C ARG A 149 -3.55 14.33 13.34
N LEU A 150 -2.38 14.79 12.90
CA LEU A 150 -1.17 13.97 12.82
C LEU A 150 -0.30 14.21 14.06
N ARG A 151 0.13 13.14 14.73
CA ARG A 151 1.14 13.17 15.78
C ARG A 151 2.35 12.37 15.30
N LEU A 152 3.41 13.08 14.96
CA LEU A 152 4.64 12.47 14.48
C LEU A 152 5.62 12.35 15.65
N HIS A 153 6.16 11.16 15.84
CA HIS A 153 7.21 10.91 16.83
C HIS A 153 8.60 10.88 16.17
N GLY A 154 9.62 11.12 16.97
CA GLY A 154 11.01 11.03 16.57
C GLY A 154 11.48 9.59 16.36
N VAL A 155 12.77 9.44 16.16
CA VAL A 155 13.44 8.14 15.95
C VAL A 155 14.21 7.79 17.23
N ILE A 156 14.06 6.55 17.69
CA ILE A 156 14.85 6.00 18.78
C ILE A 156 16.26 5.71 18.26
N LEU A 157 17.24 6.23 18.98
CA LEU A 157 18.65 6.06 18.66
C LEU A 157 19.27 5.00 19.58
N SER A 158 20.18 4.20 19.03
CA SER A 158 21.08 3.34 19.79
C SER A 158 22.50 3.87 19.59
N GLU A 159 23.21 4.16 20.69
CA GLU A 159 24.57 4.73 20.65
C GLU A 159 24.68 5.99 19.77
N GLY A 160 23.68 6.87 19.83
CA GLY A 160 23.62 8.10 19.07
C GLY A 160 23.33 7.94 17.57
N GLN A 161 23.03 6.74 17.13
CA GLN A 161 22.73 6.45 15.72
C GLN A 161 21.38 5.79 15.54
N ARG A 162 20.77 6.03 14.36
CA ARG A 162 19.52 5.37 13.97
C ARG A 162 19.73 3.86 13.85
N MET A 163 18.85 3.07 14.47
CA MET A 163 18.83 1.62 14.32
C MET A 163 18.57 1.20 12.86
N SER A 164 19.28 0.15 12.42
CA SER A 164 19.15 -0.39 11.04
C SER A 164 19.40 -1.88 11.04
N LYS A 165 18.42 -2.64 10.54
CA LYS A 165 18.54 -4.09 10.37
C LYS A 165 19.67 -4.47 9.41
N SER A 166 19.81 -3.74 8.30
CA SER A 166 20.82 -4.01 7.29
C SER A 166 22.27 -3.74 7.78
N ARG A 167 22.43 -2.94 8.82
CA ARG A 167 23.73 -2.63 9.44
C ARG A 167 24.00 -3.42 10.73
N GLY A 168 23.13 -4.37 11.07
CA GLY A 168 23.27 -5.20 12.28
C GLY A 168 23.07 -4.44 13.61
N ARG A 169 22.60 -3.20 13.56
CA ARG A 169 22.37 -2.37 14.75
C ARG A 169 20.88 -2.34 15.08
N VAL A 170 20.46 -3.32 15.84
CA VAL A 170 19.08 -3.43 16.33
C VAL A 170 19.13 -3.77 17.82
N VAL A 171 18.40 -3.04 18.62
CA VAL A 171 18.15 -3.39 20.01
C VAL A 171 16.84 -4.17 20.05
N ASN A 172 16.89 -5.42 20.51
CA ASN A 172 15.71 -6.24 20.66
C ASN A 172 14.97 -5.85 21.95
N PRO A 173 13.70 -5.44 21.89
CA PRO A 173 12.93 -5.10 23.09
C PRO A 173 12.71 -6.27 24.04
N ASP A 174 12.73 -7.52 23.55
CA ASP A 174 12.45 -8.72 24.36
C ASP A 174 13.40 -8.89 25.53
N GLU A 175 14.68 -8.53 25.38
CA GLU A 175 15.66 -8.59 26.45
C GLU A 175 15.31 -7.62 27.60
N TYR A 176 14.85 -6.43 27.25
CA TYR A 176 14.43 -5.41 28.22
C TYR A 176 13.10 -5.77 28.87
N ILE A 177 12.17 -6.33 28.10
CA ILE A 177 10.89 -6.82 28.60
C ILE A 177 11.10 -7.95 29.61
N ALA A 178 11.98 -8.90 29.30
CA ALA A 178 12.28 -10.01 30.19
C ALA A 178 12.90 -9.53 31.53
N ARG A 179 13.72 -8.46 31.49
CA ARG A 179 14.44 -7.94 32.67
C ARG A 179 13.60 -6.97 33.49
N TYR A 180 12.83 -6.09 32.86
CA TYR A 180 12.17 -4.97 33.51
C TYR A 180 10.66 -4.96 33.40
N GLY A 181 10.08 -5.80 32.54
CA GLY A 181 8.68 -5.81 32.21
C GLY A 181 8.32 -4.85 31.06
N ALA A 182 7.23 -5.15 30.36
CA ALA A 182 6.78 -4.41 29.19
C ALA A 182 6.39 -2.95 29.53
N ASP A 183 5.76 -2.72 30.66
CA ASP A 183 5.29 -1.39 31.05
C ASP A 183 6.46 -0.45 31.36
N VAL A 184 7.52 -0.94 31.99
CA VAL A 184 8.73 -0.14 32.22
C VAL A 184 9.38 0.26 30.90
N LEU A 185 9.50 -0.66 29.94
CA LEU A 185 10.04 -0.34 28.62
C LEU A 185 9.16 0.69 27.88
N ARG A 186 7.83 0.52 27.92
CA ARG A 186 6.91 1.47 27.31
C ARG A 186 7.02 2.87 27.89
N LEU A 187 7.09 2.98 29.21
CA LEU A 187 7.30 4.27 29.89
C LEU A 187 8.64 4.90 29.52
N TYR A 188 9.71 4.11 29.50
CA TYR A 188 11.03 4.58 29.10
C TYR A 188 11.07 5.15 27.67
N LEU A 189 10.31 4.55 26.74
CA LEU A 189 10.25 5.02 25.35
C LEU A 189 9.39 6.28 25.17
N LEU A 190 8.59 6.66 26.16
CA LEU A 190 7.76 7.87 26.13
C LEU A 190 8.51 9.12 26.65
N PHE A 191 9.56 8.95 27.42
CA PHE A 191 10.39 10.00 27.99
C PHE A 191 11.73 10.11 27.25
#